data_e8f9f47ad100bd70158e2eeb69523e77
#
_entry.id   e8f9f47ad100bd70158e2eeb69523e77
#
_cell.length_a   1.000
_cell.length_b   1.000
_cell.length_c   1.000
_cell.angle_alpha   90.00
_cell.angle_beta   90.00
_cell.angle_gamma   90.00
#
_symmetry.space_group_name_H-M   'P 1'
#
loop_
_entity.id
_entity.type
_entity.pdbx_description
1 polymer ?
#
loop_
_entity_poly.entity_id
_entity_poly.type
_entity_poly.pdbx_seq_one_letter_code
_entity_poly.pdbx_strand_id
1 'polypeptide(L)'
;MPRQDTSGRAYDLVLYGATGFTGALTAAYLASHVPQGCRWALAGRSTAKLEQLRDRLAQSAPSCAELPLLRADSGDPGSLRELAADTRVLVTTVGPYLVHGEPLVAACAAAGTDYVDLCGEAEFIDRMYVRHEATARASGARLVHASGFDSVPYDLGVRYTVGLLPEGVPIRVDGFVRTNAGFSGGTLSSALTAASRPVAMARAARERQRVEPRPVGRTVRAPFGPPVRSGETRTWGVPLPTLDPQIVARSAAALDRYGPDFRYRHYAGVRRLPIAVGGALGAGAVCALAQVPSARRWLSGRLEPGDGPSPERRARSWFKVRFVASGGGTRLITEVSGGDPGYDETAKMLAESALSLAFDDLPETAGQVTTAVAMGDALTSRLQEAGIRFGVVQE
;
A
#
# COMPACT_ATOMS: atom_id res chain seq x y z
N MET A 1 -14.99 -20.15 7.81
CA MET A 1 -14.17 -21.29 8.32
C MET A 1 -13.17 -20.71 9.31
N PRO A 2 -12.84 -21.40 10.39
CA PRO A 2 -11.79 -20.92 11.28
C PRO A 2 -10.48 -20.82 10.51
N ARG A 3 -9.69 -19.79 10.83
CA ARG A 3 -8.36 -19.56 10.27
C ARG A 3 -7.46 -20.77 10.57
N GLN A 4 -6.60 -21.16 9.64
CA GLN A 4 -5.61 -22.19 9.91
C GLN A 4 -4.69 -21.73 11.04
N ASP A 5 -4.40 -22.64 11.98
CA ASP A 5 -3.42 -22.37 13.03
C ASP A 5 -2.02 -22.25 12.41
N THR A 6 -1.47 -21.05 12.49
CA THR A 6 -0.14 -20.73 11.98
C THR A 6 0.90 -20.57 13.09
N SER A 7 0.54 -20.86 14.35
CA SER A 7 1.43 -20.68 15.52
C SER A 7 2.67 -21.57 15.50
N GLY A 8 2.57 -22.73 14.88
CA GLY A 8 3.66 -23.71 14.74
C GLY A 8 4.66 -23.42 13.61
N ARG A 9 4.50 -22.36 12.84
CA ARG A 9 5.39 -22.03 11.72
C ARG A 9 6.76 -21.58 12.18
N ALA A 10 7.78 -21.80 11.34
CA ALA A 10 9.18 -21.49 11.68
C ALA A 10 9.40 -19.98 11.87
N TYR A 11 8.69 -19.15 11.07
CA TYR A 11 8.87 -17.70 11.08
C TYR A 11 7.56 -16.95 11.34
N ASP A 12 7.63 -15.94 12.18
CA ASP A 12 6.53 -14.99 12.37
C ASP A 12 6.47 -14.00 11.20
N LEU A 13 7.63 -13.57 10.68
CA LEU A 13 7.78 -12.67 9.54
C LEU A 13 8.87 -13.14 8.58
N VAL A 14 8.64 -13.04 7.28
CA VAL A 14 9.70 -13.16 6.27
C VAL A 14 9.61 -11.97 5.31
N LEU A 15 10.74 -11.27 5.13
CA LEU A 15 10.87 -10.18 4.16
C LEU A 15 11.50 -10.72 2.87
N TYR A 16 10.68 -10.89 1.84
CA TYR A 16 11.10 -11.31 0.50
C TYR A 16 11.42 -10.09 -0.39
N GLY A 17 12.56 -10.14 -1.05
CA GLY A 17 13.10 -8.99 -1.80
C GLY A 17 13.91 -8.02 -0.94
N ALA A 18 14.39 -8.50 0.21
CA ALA A 18 15.12 -7.70 1.20
C ALA A 18 16.33 -6.95 0.63
N THR A 19 16.96 -7.44 -0.44
CA THR A 19 18.16 -6.84 -1.05
C THR A 19 17.90 -5.68 -2.01
N GLY A 20 16.61 -5.39 -2.32
CA GLY A 20 16.20 -4.20 -3.08
C GLY A 20 16.30 -2.93 -2.21
N PHE A 21 16.24 -1.75 -2.84
CA PHE A 21 16.36 -0.48 -2.10
C PHE A 21 15.31 -0.34 -0.98
N THR A 22 14.03 -0.46 -1.33
CA THR A 22 12.93 -0.41 -0.34
C THR A 22 12.97 -1.59 0.62
N GLY A 23 13.35 -2.79 0.12
CA GLY A 23 13.54 -3.98 0.95
C GLY A 23 14.59 -3.79 2.04
N ALA A 24 15.72 -3.17 1.71
CA ALA A 24 16.78 -2.88 2.68
C ALA A 24 16.35 -1.84 3.73
N LEU A 25 15.57 -0.84 3.35
CA LEU A 25 14.98 0.12 4.29
C LEU A 25 13.96 -0.55 5.22
N THR A 26 13.11 -1.43 4.66
CA THR A 26 12.16 -2.22 5.45
C THR A 26 12.87 -3.15 6.42
N ALA A 27 13.95 -3.83 5.97
CA ALA A 27 14.79 -4.66 6.84
C ALA A 27 15.43 -3.86 7.97
N ALA A 28 15.96 -2.67 7.66
CA ALA A 28 16.54 -1.78 8.67
C ALA A 28 15.51 -1.30 9.70
N TYR A 29 14.29 -1.00 9.26
CA TYR A 29 13.19 -0.64 10.16
C TYR A 29 12.82 -1.83 11.06
N LEU A 30 12.58 -3.02 10.49
CA LEU A 30 12.26 -4.23 11.24
C LEU A 30 13.34 -4.58 12.27
N ALA A 31 14.63 -4.49 11.92
CA ALA A 31 15.75 -4.77 12.82
C ALA A 31 15.70 -3.98 14.13
N SER A 32 15.06 -2.79 14.12
CA SER A 32 14.95 -1.91 15.29
C SER A 32 13.57 -1.97 15.98
N HIS A 33 12.55 -2.58 15.35
CA HIS A 33 11.15 -2.50 15.81
C HIS A 33 10.47 -3.85 16.02
N VAL A 34 11.07 -4.96 15.58
CA VAL A 34 10.51 -6.29 15.89
C VAL A 34 10.49 -6.53 17.40
N PRO A 35 9.39 -7.06 17.95
CA PRO A 35 9.34 -7.38 19.38
C PRO A 35 10.37 -8.48 19.73
N GLN A 36 10.78 -8.49 20.99
CA GLN A 36 11.69 -9.51 21.51
C GLN A 36 11.10 -10.90 21.30
N GLY A 37 11.90 -11.83 20.77
CA GLY A 37 11.45 -13.20 20.47
C GLY A 37 10.77 -13.37 19.11
N CYS A 38 10.62 -12.30 18.32
CA CYS A 38 10.13 -12.41 16.95
C CYS A 38 11.09 -13.24 16.09
N ARG A 39 10.58 -14.30 15.51
CA ARG A 39 11.31 -15.15 14.57
C ARG A 39 11.13 -14.60 13.16
N TRP A 40 12.08 -13.86 12.67
CA TRP A 40 12.01 -13.28 11.34
C TRP A 40 13.22 -13.62 10.46
N ALA A 41 13.07 -13.53 9.14
CA ALA A 41 14.10 -13.89 8.18
C ALA A 41 14.12 -12.94 6.99
N LEU A 42 15.28 -12.87 6.32
CA LEU A 42 15.46 -12.21 5.05
C LEU A 42 15.39 -13.24 3.92
N ALA A 43 14.64 -12.92 2.86
CA ALA A 43 14.51 -13.82 1.71
C ALA A 43 14.83 -13.10 0.39
N GLY A 44 15.40 -13.85 -0.56
CA GLY A 44 15.74 -13.34 -1.88
C GLY A 44 16.53 -14.33 -2.72
N ARG A 45 16.87 -13.93 -3.97
CA ARG A 45 17.54 -14.82 -4.93
C ARG A 45 19.02 -15.01 -4.67
N SER A 46 19.70 -14.02 -4.10
CA SER A 46 21.16 -14.01 -3.94
C SER A 46 21.54 -14.08 -2.47
N THR A 47 22.01 -15.24 -2.04
CA THR A 47 22.49 -15.46 -0.67
C THR A 47 23.61 -14.48 -0.30
N ALA A 48 24.56 -14.25 -1.19
CA ALA A 48 25.67 -13.30 -0.94
C ALA A 48 25.19 -11.86 -0.68
N LYS A 49 24.14 -11.39 -1.40
CA LYS A 49 23.55 -10.06 -1.13
C LYS A 49 22.76 -10.04 0.17
N LEU A 50 22.13 -11.15 0.54
CA LEU A 50 21.44 -11.28 1.83
C LEU A 50 22.43 -11.27 2.99
N GLU A 51 23.56 -11.96 2.87
CA GLU A 51 24.68 -11.93 3.84
C GLU A 51 25.20 -10.51 4.04
N GLN A 52 25.50 -9.79 2.95
CA GLN A 52 25.93 -8.39 3.01
C GLN A 52 24.89 -7.47 3.68
N LEU A 53 23.60 -7.72 3.46
CA LEU A 53 22.54 -6.97 4.14
C LEU A 53 22.49 -7.30 5.62
N ARG A 54 22.53 -8.58 5.99
CA ARG A 54 22.56 -9.03 7.39
C ARG A 54 23.73 -8.42 8.15
N ASP A 55 24.93 -8.46 7.56
CA ASP A 55 26.14 -7.91 8.18
C ASP A 55 26.01 -6.40 8.42
N ARG A 56 25.40 -5.66 7.48
CA ARG A 56 25.09 -4.24 7.68
C ARG A 56 24.06 -4.00 8.78
N LEU A 57 23.01 -4.82 8.86
CA LEU A 57 22.00 -4.73 9.92
C LEU A 57 22.61 -5.02 11.29
N ALA A 58 23.50 -6.01 11.37
CA ALA A 58 24.18 -6.39 12.61
C ALA A 58 25.06 -5.26 13.20
N GLN A 59 25.55 -4.32 12.38
CA GLN A 59 26.29 -3.15 12.85
C GLN A 59 25.45 -2.20 13.72
N SER A 60 24.16 -2.07 13.42
CA SER A 60 23.21 -1.22 14.15
C SER A 60 22.31 -1.99 15.11
N ALA A 61 22.03 -3.26 14.80
CA ALA A 61 21.20 -4.17 15.57
C ALA A 61 21.91 -5.54 15.72
N PRO A 62 22.73 -5.74 16.77
CA PRO A 62 23.53 -6.98 16.94
C PRO A 62 22.70 -8.28 16.95
N SER A 63 21.41 -8.21 17.34
CA SER A 63 20.48 -9.34 17.26
C SER A 63 20.26 -9.86 15.84
N CYS A 64 20.61 -9.08 14.82
CA CYS A 64 20.50 -9.48 13.42
C CYS A 64 21.70 -10.30 12.90
N ALA A 65 22.77 -10.51 13.70
CA ALA A 65 23.97 -11.22 13.26
C ALA A 65 23.67 -12.67 12.81
N GLU A 66 22.71 -13.33 13.48
CA GLU A 66 22.31 -14.70 13.19
C GLU A 66 20.95 -14.78 12.45
N LEU A 67 20.55 -13.69 11.79
CA LEU A 67 19.28 -13.64 11.09
C LEU A 67 19.22 -14.69 9.97
N PRO A 68 18.20 -15.56 9.92
CA PRO A 68 18.06 -16.57 8.88
C PRO A 68 17.96 -15.92 7.49
N LEU A 69 18.66 -16.55 6.53
CA LEU A 69 18.68 -16.16 5.12
C LEU A 69 18.05 -17.24 4.27
N LEU A 70 16.95 -16.93 3.59
CA LEU A 70 16.15 -17.87 2.83
C LEU A 70 16.31 -17.59 1.34
N ARG A 71 16.66 -18.63 0.58
CA ARG A 71 16.72 -18.51 -0.87
C ARG A 71 15.33 -18.74 -1.46
N ALA A 72 14.80 -17.75 -2.18
CA ALA A 72 13.54 -17.86 -2.91
C ALA A 72 13.62 -17.05 -4.21
N ASP A 73 12.97 -17.55 -5.26
CA ASP A 73 12.92 -16.92 -6.58
C ASP A 73 11.48 -16.88 -7.11
N SER A 74 11.04 -15.73 -7.62
CA SER A 74 9.72 -15.59 -8.26
C SER A 74 9.55 -16.47 -9.51
N GLY A 75 10.64 -16.92 -10.11
CA GLY A 75 10.67 -17.88 -11.21
C GLY A 75 10.59 -19.35 -10.76
N ASP A 76 10.69 -19.62 -9.46
CA ASP A 76 10.59 -20.96 -8.87
C ASP A 76 9.38 -21.04 -7.90
N PRO A 77 8.21 -21.48 -8.39
CA PRO A 77 7.02 -21.61 -7.55
C PRO A 77 7.19 -22.63 -6.39
N GLY A 78 8.15 -23.55 -6.48
CA GLY A 78 8.49 -24.50 -5.40
C GLY A 78 9.01 -23.74 -4.19
N SER A 79 10.08 -22.96 -4.39
CA SER A 79 10.69 -22.15 -3.33
C SER A 79 9.70 -21.17 -2.66
N LEU A 80 8.76 -20.62 -3.42
CA LEU A 80 7.74 -19.72 -2.88
C LEU A 80 6.68 -20.46 -2.04
N ARG A 81 6.31 -21.70 -2.41
CA ARG A 81 5.39 -22.51 -1.61
C ARG A 81 6.01 -22.92 -0.27
N GLU A 82 7.28 -23.33 -0.27
CA GLU A 82 8.03 -23.64 0.96
C GLU A 82 8.10 -22.39 1.85
N LEU A 83 8.49 -21.25 1.28
CA LEU A 83 8.56 -19.98 2.01
C LEU A 83 7.21 -19.61 2.65
N ALA A 84 6.12 -19.75 1.91
CA ALA A 84 4.78 -19.44 2.41
C ALA A 84 4.33 -20.44 3.50
N ALA A 85 4.64 -21.73 3.35
CA ALA A 85 4.24 -22.75 4.32
C ALA A 85 4.89 -22.54 5.70
N ASP A 86 6.10 -22.03 5.74
CA ASP A 86 6.87 -21.83 6.96
C ASP A 86 6.69 -20.45 7.62
N THR A 87 5.89 -19.56 7.02
CA THR A 87 5.79 -18.15 7.42
C THR A 87 4.37 -17.76 7.83
N ARG A 88 4.20 -17.05 8.95
CA ARG A 88 2.89 -16.48 9.36
C ARG A 88 2.51 -15.27 8.54
N VAL A 89 3.43 -14.30 8.38
CA VAL A 89 3.24 -13.09 7.58
C VAL A 89 4.39 -12.93 6.61
N LEU A 90 4.09 -12.92 5.32
CA LEU A 90 5.06 -12.78 4.25
C LEU A 90 4.98 -11.37 3.65
N VAL A 91 6.09 -10.65 3.76
CA VAL A 91 6.26 -9.27 3.29
C VAL A 91 7.04 -9.30 2.00
N THR A 92 6.59 -8.60 0.96
CA THR A 92 7.34 -8.56 -0.30
C THR A 92 7.51 -7.15 -0.86
N THR A 93 8.73 -6.89 -1.32
CA THR A 93 9.10 -5.69 -2.08
C THR A 93 9.54 -6.02 -3.51
N VAL A 94 9.22 -7.23 -3.99
CA VAL A 94 9.60 -7.71 -5.32
C VAL A 94 8.60 -7.22 -6.36
N GLY A 95 8.97 -6.19 -7.08
CA GLY A 95 8.23 -5.68 -8.25
C GLY A 95 9.02 -5.85 -9.56
N PRO A 96 8.42 -5.57 -10.74
CA PRO A 96 7.00 -5.24 -10.98
C PRO A 96 6.05 -6.40 -10.65
N TYR A 97 4.96 -6.11 -9.98
CA TYR A 97 4.05 -7.14 -9.45
C TYR A 97 3.28 -7.87 -10.56
N LEU A 98 2.90 -7.19 -11.64
CA LEU A 98 2.30 -7.83 -12.84
C LEU A 98 3.18 -8.92 -13.45
N VAL A 99 4.51 -8.86 -13.21
CA VAL A 99 5.48 -9.81 -13.77
C VAL A 99 5.85 -10.91 -12.76
N HIS A 100 6.03 -10.53 -11.50
CA HIS A 100 6.67 -11.39 -10.50
C HIS A 100 5.78 -11.72 -9.29
N GLY A 101 4.65 -11.01 -9.08
CA GLY A 101 3.89 -11.06 -7.82
C GLY A 101 2.97 -12.26 -7.68
N GLU A 102 2.32 -12.72 -8.76
CA GLU A 102 1.26 -13.72 -8.70
C GLU A 102 1.68 -15.05 -8.04
N PRO A 103 2.86 -15.65 -8.37
CA PRO A 103 3.24 -16.94 -7.76
C PRO A 103 3.31 -16.89 -6.24
N LEU A 104 3.75 -15.76 -5.67
CA LEU A 104 3.81 -15.58 -4.21
C LEU A 104 2.43 -15.38 -3.59
N VAL A 105 1.57 -14.58 -4.22
CA VAL A 105 0.17 -14.42 -3.78
C VAL A 105 -0.55 -15.76 -3.77
N ALA A 106 -0.39 -16.56 -4.83
CA ALA A 106 -0.97 -17.89 -4.93
C ALA A 106 -0.47 -18.83 -3.81
N ALA A 107 0.83 -18.81 -3.53
CA ALA A 107 1.43 -19.61 -2.46
C ALA A 107 0.87 -19.21 -1.08
N CYS A 108 0.81 -17.91 -0.78
CA CYS A 108 0.27 -17.40 0.47
C CYS A 108 -1.23 -17.73 0.63
N ALA A 109 -2.02 -17.51 -0.44
CA ALA A 109 -3.43 -17.85 -0.45
C ALA A 109 -3.70 -19.32 -0.16
N ALA A 110 -2.90 -20.23 -0.73
CA ALA A 110 -3.04 -21.66 -0.52
C ALA A 110 -2.58 -22.12 0.88
N ALA A 111 -1.51 -21.51 1.40
CA ALA A 111 -0.91 -21.87 2.68
C ALA A 111 -1.61 -21.25 3.91
N GLY A 112 -2.56 -20.33 3.75
CA GLY A 112 -3.13 -19.58 4.88
C GLY A 112 -2.16 -18.55 5.48
N THR A 113 -1.15 -18.14 4.71
CA THR A 113 -0.15 -17.14 5.09
C THR A 113 -0.64 -15.75 4.80
N ASP A 114 -0.54 -14.85 5.77
CA ASP A 114 -0.83 -13.44 5.52
C ASP A 114 0.22 -12.84 4.59
N TYR A 115 -0.22 -12.00 3.68
CA TYR A 115 0.60 -11.40 2.64
C TYR A 115 0.47 -9.88 2.67
N VAL A 116 1.60 -9.17 2.59
CA VAL A 116 1.64 -7.72 2.43
C VAL A 116 2.65 -7.30 1.37
N ASP A 117 2.30 -6.29 0.56
CA ASP A 117 3.15 -5.75 -0.50
C ASP A 117 3.05 -4.22 -0.63
N LEU A 118 3.84 -3.67 -1.55
CA LEU A 118 3.87 -2.26 -1.94
C LEU A 118 3.30 -2.02 -3.35
N CYS A 119 2.33 -2.84 -3.76
CA CYS A 119 1.83 -2.82 -5.13
C CYS A 119 0.98 -1.58 -5.42
N GLY A 120 1.44 -0.71 -6.33
CA GLY A 120 0.65 0.40 -6.90
C GLY A 120 -0.05 0.04 -8.23
N GLU A 121 -0.07 -1.25 -8.63
CA GLU A 121 -0.56 -1.73 -9.92
C GLU A 121 -1.99 -2.24 -9.82
N ALA A 122 -3.00 -1.38 -10.06
CA ALA A 122 -4.43 -1.72 -9.92
C ALA A 122 -4.84 -2.96 -10.73
N GLU A 123 -4.28 -3.13 -11.95
CA GLU A 123 -4.52 -4.32 -12.78
C GLU A 123 -4.09 -5.61 -12.07
N PHE A 124 -2.94 -5.60 -11.39
CA PHE A 124 -2.47 -6.75 -10.63
C PHE A 124 -3.41 -7.08 -9.47
N ILE A 125 -3.74 -6.10 -8.67
CA ILE A 125 -4.61 -6.26 -7.48
C ILE A 125 -5.98 -6.83 -7.90
N ASP A 126 -6.57 -6.31 -8.98
CA ASP A 126 -7.85 -6.79 -9.50
C ASP A 126 -7.77 -8.24 -9.99
N ARG A 127 -6.68 -8.61 -10.67
CA ARG A 127 -6.44 -9.99 -11.10
C ARG A 127 -6.25 -10.96 -9.93
N MET A 128 -5.50 -10.53 -8.90
CA MET A 128 -5.29 -11.35 -7.71
C MET A 128 -6.60 -11.61 -6.98
N TYR A 129 -7.48 -10.61 -6.90
CA TYR A 129 -8.82 -10.80 -6.38
C TYR A 129 -9.58 -11.90 -7.12
N VAL A 130 -9.68 -11.79 -8.44
CA VAL A 130 -10.43 -12.76 -9.27
C VAL A 130 -9.89 -14.18 -9.13
N ARG A 131 -8.56 -14.33 -9.00
CA ARG A 131 -7.90 -15.64 -9.02
C ARG A 131 -7.75 -16.29 -7.65
N HIS A 132 -7.52 -15.50 -6.61
CA HIS A 132 -7.05 -16.03 -5.33
C HIS A 132 -7.96 -15.69 -4.14
N GLU A 133 -8.98 -14.85 -4.29
CA GLU A 133 -9.92 -14.48 -3.21
C GLU A 133 -10.56 -15.70 -2.55
N ALA A 134 -11.11 -16.62 -3.37
CA ALA A 134 -11.80 -17.81 -2.86
C ALA A 134 -10.83 -18.74 -2.09
N THR A 135 -9.62 -18.92 -2.61
CA THR A 135 -8.59 -19.75 -1.98
C THR A 135 -8.14 -19.13 -0.66
N ALA A 136 -7.86 -17.82 -0.65
CA ALA A 136 -7.44 -17.09 0.55
C ALA A 136 -8.53 -17.11 1.64
N ARG A 137 -9.81 -16.94 1.26
CA ARG A 137 -10.93 -17.09 2.21
C ARG A 137 -11.02 -18.51 2.79
N ALA A 138 -10.82 -19.51 1.96
CA ALA A 138 -10.90 -20.90 2.41
C ALA A 138 -9.76 -21.29 3.37
N SER A 139 -8.55 -20.76 3.16
CA SER A 139 -7.37 -21.01 4.01
C SER A 139 -7.29 -20.07 5.23
N GLY A 140 -8.05 -18.96 5.24
CA GLY A 140 -7.97 -17.93 6.25
C GLY A 140 -6.84 -16.90 6.03
N ALA A 141 -6.14 -16.94 4.88
CA ALA A 141 -5.10 -15.95 4.54
C ALA A 141 -5.68 -14.56 4.34
N ARG A 142 -4.98 -13.54 4.80
CA ARG A 142 -5.23 -12.13 4.48
C ARG A 142 -4.24 -11.67 3.40
N LEU A 143 -4.75 -11.27 2.25
CA LEU A 143 -3.96 -10.72 1.16
C LEU A 143 -4.12 -9.19 1.17
N VAL A 144 -3.14 -8.48 1.72
CA VAL A 144 -3.18 -7.03 1.90
C VAL A 144 -2.21 -6.38 0.93
N HIS A 145 -2.74 -5.86 -0.17
CA HIS A 145 -1.95 -5.14 -1.17
C HIS A 145 -1.79 -3.66 -0.82
N ALA A 146 -0.78 -3.02 -1.42
CA ALA A 146 -0.53 -1.59 -1.33
C ALA A 146 -0.31 -1.08 0.10
N SER A 147 0.44 -1.82 0.93
CA SER A 147 0.72 -1.47 2.32
C SER A 147 1.85 -0.44 2.49
N GLY A 148 1.91 0.54 1.59
CA GLY A 148 2.83 1.67 1.61
C GLY A 148 2.12 3.00 1.41
N PHE A 149 2.86 4.02 1.02
CA PHE A 149 2.30 5.36 0.81
C PHE A 149 1.19 5.39 -0.24
N ASP A 150 1.22 4.48 -1.21
CA ASP A 150 0.22 4.41 -2.28
C ASP A 150 -1.21 4.06 -1.79
N SER A 151 -1.41 3.72 -0.50
CA SER A 151 -2.76 3.49 0.04
C SER A 151 -2.90 3.78 1.53
N VAL A 152 -1.93 3.41 2.37
CA VAL A 152 -2.08 3.42 3.83
C VAL A 152 -2.53 4.78 4.39
N PRO A 153 -1.90 5.92 4.05
CA PRO A 153 -2.31 7.21 4.61
C PRO A 153 -3.70 7.65 4.15
N TYR A 154 -4.16 7.14 3.00
CA TYR A 154 -5.48 7.48 2.46
C TYR A 154 -6.55 6.57 3.05
N ASP A 155 -6.33 5.28 3.10
CA ASP A 155 -7.28 4.29 3.60
C ASP A 155 -7.53 4.48 5.10
N LEU A 156 -6.44 4.51 5.89
CA LEU A 156 -6.54 4.76 7.33
C LEU A 156 -6.93 6.21 7.66
N GLY A 157 -6.47 7.18 6.86
CA GLY A 157 -6.84 8.57 7.05
C GLY A 157 -8.34 8.82 6.81
N VAL A 158 -8.95 8.18 5.82
CA VAL A 158 -10.40 8.24 5.61
C VAL A 158 -11.13 7.48 6.73
N ARG A 159 -10.65 6.30 7.16
CA ARG A 159 -11.21 5.58 8.29
C ARG A 159 -11.20 6.44 9.56
N TYR A 160 -10.06 7.06 9.90
CA TYR A 160 -9.93 7.99 11.02
C TYR A 160 -10.93 9.15 10.90
N THR A 161 -11.02 9.76 9.73
CA THR A 161 -11.93 10.89 9.46
C THR A 161 -13.39 10.50 9.62
N VAL A 162 -13.79 9.37 9.07
CA VAL A 162 -15.15 8.82 9.16
C VAL A 162 -15.50 8.48 10.61
N GLY A 163 -14.52 8.00 11.39
CA GLY A 163 -14.65 7.76 12.82
C GLY A 163 -15.08 8.97 13.65
N LEU A 164 -14.82 10.18 13.17
CA LEU A 164 -15.15 11.44 13.84
C LEU A 164 -16.52 12.04 13.41
N LEU A 165 -17.15 11.44 12.39
CA LEU A 165 -18.46 11.89 11.91
C LEU A 165 -19.61 11.11 12.57
N PRO A 166 -20.85 11.63 12.58
CA PRO A 166 -22.02 10.87 13.03
C PRO A 166 -22.20 9.56 12.27
N GLU A 167 -22.68 8.53 12.95
CA GLU A 167 -22.98 7.23 12.35
C GLU A 167 -24.31 7.22 11.57
N GLY A 168 -24.42 6.29 10.63
CA GLY A 168 -25.67 6.04 9.89
C GLY A 168 -26.10 7.15 8.93
N VAL A 169 -25.22 8.11 8.63
CA VAL A 169 -25.50 9.24 7.74
C VAL A 169 -24.74 9.14 6.41
N PRO A 170 -25.21 9.79 5.34
CA PRO A 170 -24.42 9.95 4.13
C PRO A 170 -23.14 10.71 4.40
N ILE A 171 -22.00 10.19 3.88
CA ILE A 171 -20.65 10.75 4.11
C ILE A 171 -19.98 11.11 2.78
N ARG A 172 -19.36 12.27 2.75
CA ARG A 172 -18.53 12.73 1.63
C ARG A 172 -17.16 13.11 2.14
N VAL A 173 -16.11 12.64 1.44
CA VAL A 173 -14.72 12.93 1.78
C VAL A 173 -13.96 13.30 0.50
N ASP A 174 -13.28 14.42 0.52
CA ASP A 174 -12.35 14.86 -0.51
C ASP A 174 -10.92 14.87 0.07
N GLY A 175 -10.05 14.01 -0.46
CA GLY A 175 -8.66 13.90 -0.05
C GLY A 175 -7.73 14.74 -0.93
N PHE A 176 -6.85 15.54 -0.31
CA PHE A 176 -5.88 16.42 -0.99
C PHE A 176 -4.47 16.07 -0.54
N VAL A 177 -3.71 15.40 -1.42
CA VAL A 177 -2.32 15.04 -1.15
C VAL A 177 -1.36 16.14 -1.58
N ARG A 178 -0.37 16.41 -0.74
CA ARG A 178 0.76 17.31 -1.03
C ARG A 178 2.05 16.68 -0.53
N THR A 179 3.09 16.81 -1.33
CA THR A 179 4.44 16.37 -0.97
C THR A 179 5.47 17.30 -1.63
N ASN A 180 6.68 17.33 -1.08
CA ASN A 180 7.86 17.89 -1.75
C ASN A 180 8.81 16.80 -2.26
N ALA A 181 8.49 15.51 -2.01
CA ALA A 181 9.26 14.39 -2.54
C ALA A 181 9.02 14.23 -4.05
N GLY A 182 10.03 13.74 -4.74
CA GLY A 182 9.87 13.20 -6.10
C GLY A 182 9.21 11.82 -6.07
N PHE A 183 8.74 11.38 -7.25
CA PHE A 183 8.25 10.01 -7.39
C PHE A 183 9.40 9.01 -7.18
N SER A 184 9.12 7.91 -6.48
CA SER A 184 10.08 6.80 -6.40
C SER A 184 10.20 6.11 -7.79
N GLY A 185 11.33 5.45 -8.03
CA GLY A 185 11.52 4.67 -9.27
C GLY A 185 10.44 3.60 -9.43
N GLY A 186 10.02 2.96 -8.35
CA GLY A 186 8.91 2.00 -8.33
C GLY A 186 7.57 2.64 -8.70
N THR A 187 7.21 3.76 -8.08
CA THR A 187 5.98 4.52 -8.36
C THR A 187 5.93 4.98 -9.82
N LEU A 188 7.04 5.50 -10.34
CA LEU A 188 7.10 5.93 -11.75
C LEU A 188 6.98 4.76 -12.72
N SER A 189 7.63 3.62 -12.43
CA SER A 189 7.50 2.39 -13.22
C SER A 189 6.06 1.86 -13.22
N SER A 190 5.41 1.82 -12.07
CA SER A 190 3.99 1.42 -11.94
C SER A 190 3.07 2.38 -12.67
N ALA A 191 3.30 3.70 -12.58
CA ALA A 191 2.53 4.71 -13.30
C ALA A 191 2.67 4.59 -14.82
N LEU A 192 3.89 4.36 -15.32
CA LEU A 192 4.14 4.12 -16.75
C LEU A 192 3.49 2.82 -17.23
N THR A 193 3.53 1.77 -16.42
CA THR A 193 2.87 0.49 -16.71
C THR A 193 1.37 0.68 -16.80
N ALA A 194 0.76 1.32 -15.80
CA ALA A 194 -0.66 1.64 -15.79
C ALA A 194 -1.08 2.49 -17.00
N ALA A 195 -0.32 3.56 -17.30
CA ALA A 195 -0.57 4.42 -18.44
C ALA A 195 -0.48 3.67 -19.79
N SER A 196 0.36 2.64 -19.88
CA SER A 196 0.51 1.83 -21.10
C SER A 196 -0.56 0.75 -21.30
N ARG A 197 -1.40 0.47 -20.28
CA ARG A 197 -2.33 -0.66 -20.24
C ARG A 197 -3.78 -0.31 -19.86
N PRO A 198 -4.36 0.81 -20.34
CA PRO A 198 -5.68 1.27 -19.86
C PRO A 198 -6.81 0.27 -20.15
N VAL A 199 -6.75 -0.43 -21.28
CA VAL A 199 -7.76 -1.44 -21.67
C VAL A 199 -7.66 -2.67 -20.74
N ALA A 200 -6.44 -3.14 -20.45
CA ALA A 200 -6.21 -4.28 -19.56
C ALA A 200 -6.65 -3.96 -18.13
N MET A 201 -6.33 -2.77 -17.64
CA MET A 201 -6.80 -2.27 -16.33
C MET A 201 -8.33 -2.24 -16.26
N ALA A 202 -8.99 -1.63 -17.26
CA ALA A 202 -10.45 -1.55 -17.32
C ALA A 202 -11.10 -2.93 -17.39
N ARG A 203 -10.48 -3.89 -18.08
CA ARG A 203 -10.94 -5.28 -18.14
C ARG A 203 -10.83 -5.96 -16.80
N ALA A 204 -9.66 -5.91 -16.14
CA ALA A 204 -9.44 -6.50 -14.84
C ALA A 204 -10.41 -5.93 -13.78
N ALA A 205 -10.60 -4.60 -13.77
CA ALA A 205 -11.56 -3.95 -12.90
C ALA A 205 -13.00 -4.44 -13.11
N ARG A 206 -13.44 -4.61 -14.36
CA ARG A 206 -14.77 -5.14 -14.67
C ARG A 206 -14.90 -6.61 -14.26
N GLU A 207 -13.88 -7.43 -14.47
CA GLU A 207 -13.86 -8.84 -14.05
C GLU A 207 -14.00 -8.94 -12.53
N ARG A 208 -13.20 -8.15 -11.77
CA ARG A 208 -13.33 -8.09 -10.32
C ARG A 208 -14.73 -7.63 -9.87
N GLN A 209 -15.25 -6.53 -10.43
CA GLN A 209 -16.58 -5.98 -10.07
C GLN A 209 -17.74 -6.94 -10.31
N ARG A 210 -17.58 -7.96 -11.17
CA ARG A 210 -18.60 -9.00 -11.40
C ARG A 210 -18.65 -10.05 -10.29
N VAL A 211 -17.51 -10.30 -9.64
CA VAL A 211 -17.38 -11.35 -8.62
C VAL A 211 -17.27 -10.80 -7.20
N GLU A 212 -16.84 -9.55 -7.05
CA GLU A 212 -16.73 -8.89 -5.73
C GLU A 212 -18.14 -8.52 -5.22
N PRO A 213 -18.52 -8.98 -4.01
CA PRO A 213 -19.82 -8.67 -3.42
C PRO A 213 -20.00 -7.16 -3.24
N ARG A 214 -21.19 -6.68 -3.58
CA ARG A 214 -21.58 -5.29 -3.31
C ARG A 214 -22.24 -5.18 -1.94
N PRO A 215 -22.00 -4.08 -1.20
CA PRO A 215 -22.69 -3.88 0.07
C PRO A 215 -24.21 -3.77 -0.15
N VAL A 216 -24.98 -4.53 0.62
CA VAL A 216 -26.45 -4.52 0.53
C VAL A 216 -27.01 -3.26 1.20
N GLY A 217 -27.95 -2.57 0.54
CA GLY A 217 -28.61 -1.37 1.09
C GLY A 217 -27.70 -0.13 1.22
N ARG A 218 -26.48 -0.18 0.68
CA ARG A 218 -25.52 0.92 0.76
C ARG A 218 -24.93 1.25 -0.61
N THR A 219 -24.59 2.52 -0.80
CA THR A 219 -23.94 3.01 -2.02
C THR A 219 -22.52 3.51 -1.70
N VAL A 220 -21.53 2.99 -2.41
CA VAL A 220 -20.14 3.42 -2.30
C VAL A 220 -19.64 3.88 -3.66
N ARG A 221 -19.09 5.09 -3.72
CA ARG A 221 -18.60 5.70 -4.95
C ARG A 221 -17.26 6.40 -4.74
N ALA A 222 -16.33 6.18 -5.67
CA ALA A 222 -15.07 6.91 -5.75
C ALA A 222 -14.89 7.46 -7.19
N PRO A 223 -15.68 8.49 -7.57
CA PRO A 223 -15.63 9.02 -8.92
C PRO A 223 -14.37 9.83 -9.16
N PHE A 224 -13.86 9.76 -10.38
CA PHE A 224 -12.87 10.71 -10.87
C PHE A 224 -13.57 12.06 -11.07
N GLY A 225 -13.31 13.01 -10.17
CA GLY A 225 -13.99 14.31 -10.18
C GLY A 225 -13.34 15.33 -11.13
N PRO A 226 -13.99 16.49 -11.40
CA PRO A 226 -13.34 17.60 -12.04
C PRO A 226 -12.30 18.26 -11.11
N PRO A 227 -11.38 19.08 -11.67
CA PRO A 227 -10.56 19.96 -10.84
C PRO A 227 -11.45 20.87 -9.97
N VAL A 228 -11.06 21.03 -8.70
CA VAL A 228 -11.83 21.82 -7.72
C VAL A 228 -10.94 22.81 -7.01
N ARG A 229 -11.52 23.93 -6.56
CA ARG A 229 -10.85 24.81 -5.60
C ARG A 229 -11.42 24.53 -4.21
N SER A 230 -10.56 24.13 -3.29
CA SER A 230 -10.94 24.00 -1.89
C SER A 230 -10.57 25.29 -1.14
N GLY A 231 -11.56 25.92 -0.54
CA GLY A 231 -11.35 27.06 0.36
C GLY A 231 -10.65 26.64 1.64
N GLU A 232 -11.00 25.45 2.15
CA GLU A 232 -10.51 24.90 3.41
C GLU A 232 -9.03 24.52 3.35
N THR A 233 -8.61 23.86 2.28
CA THR A 233 -7.20 23.50 2.12
C THR A 233 -6.38 24.64 1.48
N ARG A 234 -7.06 25.68 0.98
CA ARG A 234 -6.48 26.82 0.22
C ARG A 234 -5.67 26.34 -0.99
N THR A 235 -6.11 25.24 -1.64
CA THR A 235 -5.45 24.63 -2.79
C THR A 235 -6.41 24.37 -3.94
N TRP A 236 -5.85 24.24 -5.14
CA TRP A 236 -6.51 23.61 -6.27
C TRP A 236 -6.34 22.08 -6.16
N GLY A 237 -7.43 21.34 -6.25
CA GLY A 237 -7.44 19.91 -6.34
C GLY A 237 -7.41 19.45 -7.80
N VAL A 238 -6.31 18.83 -8.22
CA VAL A 238 -6.20 18.17 -9.53
C VAL A 238 -6.47 16.68 -9.32
N PRO A 239 -7.47 16.09 -10.00
CA PRO A 239 -7.76 14.67 -9.83
C PRO A 239 -6.56 13.80 -10.14
N LEU A 240 -6.29 12.81 -9.29
CA LEU A 240 -5.22 11.83 -9.46
C LEU A 240 -5.80 10.47 -9.85
N PRO A 241 -5.39 9.89 -10.99
CA PRO A 241 -5.80 8.55 -11.41
C PRO A 241 -4.92 7.48 -10.76
N THR A 242 -4.88 7.46 -9.42
CA THR A 242 -4.10 6.50 -8.62
C THR A 242 -4.95 5.35 -8.10
N LEU A 243 -4.32 4.39 -7.44
CA LEU A 243 -4.97 3.22 -6.84
C LEU A 243 -5.84 3.59 -5.62
N ASP A 244 -5.46 4.63 -4.87
CA ASP A 244 -6.02 4.99 -3.58
C ASP A 244 -7.56 5.06 -3.53
N PRO A 245 -8.26 5.69 -4.51
CA PRO A 245 -9.72 5.70 -4.52
C PRO A 245 -10.35 4.31 -4.55
N GLN A 246 -9.71 3.35 -5.20
CA GLN A 246 -10.19 1.97 -5.26
C GLN A 246 -10.05 1.28 -3.89
N ILE A 247 -8.92 1.46 -3.21
CA ILE A 247 -8.69 0.88 -1.88
C ILE A 247 -9.67 1.48 -0.86
N VAL A 248 -9.81 2.80 -0.80
CA VAL A 248 -10.78 3.49 0.07
C VAL A 248 -12.22 3.03 -0.21
N ALA A 249 -12.60 2.87 -1.48
CA ALA A 249 -13.94 2.40 -1.82
C ALA A 249 -14.17 0.96 -1.37
N ARG A 250 -13.17 0.09 -1.43
CA ARG A 250 -13.26 -1.29 -0.94
C ARG A 250 -13.39 -1.34 0.58
N SER A 251 -12.65 -0.52 1.30
CA SER A 251 -12.80 -0.35 2.75
C SER A 251 -14.20 0.15 3.11
N ALA A 252 -14.69 1.15 2.39
CA ALA A 252 -16.03 1.68 2.59
C ALA A 252 -17.14 0.66 2.27
N ALA A 253 -16.92 -0.22 1.30
CA ALA A 253 -17.86 -1.29 0.97
C ALA A 253 -17.91 -2.38 2.06
N ALA A 254 -16.78 -2.67 2.72
CA ALA A 254 -16.66 -3.70 3.73
C ALA A 254 -17.06 -3.24 5.14
N LEU A 255 -16.96 -1.94 5.44
CA LEU A 255 -17.15 -1.40 6.79
C LEU A 255 -18.41 -0.52 6.87
N ASP A 256 -19.38 -0.91 7.69
CA ASP A 256 -20.67 -0.21 7.85
C ASP A 256 -20.52 1.22 8.38
N ARG A 257 -19.43 1.49 9.10
CA ARG A 257 -19.10 2.82 9.66
C ARG A 257 -19.06 3.94 8.61
N TYR A 258 -18.87 3.61 7.32
CA TYR A 258 -18.87 4.57 6.22
C TYR A 258 -20.28 5.04 5.79
N GLY A 259 -21.32 4.58 6.47
CA GLY A 259 -22.69 5.03 6.29
C GLY A 259 -23.39 4.50 5.03
N PRO A 260 -24.67 4.91 4.82
CA PRO A 260 -25.51 4.36 3.73
C PRO A 260 -25.14 4.88 2.34
N ASP A 261 -24.58 6.07 2.21
CA ASP A 261 -24.11 6.66 0.94
C ASP A 261 -22.73 7.31 1.19
N PHE A 262 -21.68 6.63 0.72
CA PHE A 262 -20.32 7.09 0.85
C PHE A 262 -19.75 7.54 -0.49
N ARG A 263 -19.06 8.70 -0.49
CA ARG A 263 -18.34 9.21 -1.66
C ARG A 263 -16.96 9.70 -1.28
N TYR A 264 -15.95 9.20 -2.00
CA TYR A 264 -14.56 9.65 -1.89
C TYR A 264 -14.07 10.23 -3.22
N ARG A 265 -13.33 11.33 -3.17
CA ARG A 265 -12.58 11.89 -4.32
C ARG A 265 -11.14 12.15 -3.91
N HIS A 266 -10.24 11.96 -4.86
CA HIS A 266 -8.79 12.01 -4.61
C HIS A 266 -8.12 13.04 -5.51
N TYR A 267 -7.32 13.95 -4.90
CA TYR A 267 -6.74 15.09 -5.56
C TYR A 267 -5.28 15.33 -5.16
N ALA A 268 -4.44 15.74 -6.13
CA ALA A 268 -3.23 16.48 -5.83
C ALA A 268 -3.59 17.91 -5.39
N GLY A 269 -3.13 18.32 -4.23
CA GLY A 269 -3.31 19.68 -3.72
C GLY A 269 -2.23 20.63 -4.23
N VAL A 270 -2.57 21.55 -5.14
CA VAL A 270 -1.64 22.48 -5.77
C VAL A 270 -1.96 23.92 -5.38
N ARG A 271 -0.95 24.70 -4.96
CA ARG A 271 -1.18 26.08 -4.50
C ARG A 271 -1.53 27.06 -5.63
N ARG A 272 -1.02 26.83 -6.85
CA ARG A 272 -1.14 27.77 -7.98
C ARG A 272 -1.75 27.07 -9.18
N LEU A 273 -2.77 27.68 -9.77
CA LEU A 273 -3.47 27.13 -10.94
C LEU A 273 -2.54 26.86 -12.15
N PRO A 274 -1.56 27.72 -12.51
CA PRO A 274 -0.66 27.39 -13.61
C PRO A 274 0.14 26.11 -13.40
N ILE A 275 0.54 25.81 -12.15
CA ILE A 275 1.23 24.58 -11.81
C ILE A 275 0.26 23.37 -11.94
N ALA A 276 -1.01 23.54 -11.54
CA ALA A 276 -2.03 22.52 -11.71
C ALA A 276 -2.26 22.18 -13.18
N VAL A 277 -2.41 23.19 -14.03
CA VAL A 277 -2.60 23.03 -15.47
C VAL A 277 -1.35 22.42 -16.13
N GLY A 278 -0.16 22.95 -15.82
CA GLY A 278 1.10 22.41 -16.34
C GLY A 278 1.34 20.95 -15.91
N GLY A 279 1.03 20.61 -14.66
CA GLY A 279 1.12 19.25 -14.15
C GLY A 279 0.14 18.30 -14.84
N ALA A 280 -1.11 18.70 -15.06
CA ALA A 280 -2.10 17.91 -15.78
C ALA A 280 -1.71 17.68 -17.26
N LEU A 281 -1.22 18.71 -17.94
CA LEU A 281 -0.70 18.59 -19.30
C LEU A 281 0.53 17.70 -19.38
N GLY A 282 1.47 17.84 -18.41
CA GLY A 282 2.65 16.99 -18.31
C GLY A 282 2.30 15.53 -18.07
N ALA A 283 1.37 15.24 -17.15
CA ALA A 283 0.87 13.89 -16.92
C ALA A 283 0.20 13.31 -18.17
N GLY A 284 -0.63 14.09 -18.87
CA GLY A 284 -1.23 13.69 -20.14
C GLY A 284 -0.18 13.37 -21.22
N ALA A 285 0.86 14.19 -21.33
CA ALA A 285 1.97 13.94 -22.25
C ALA A 285 2.74 12.65 -21.91
N VAL A 286 3.02 12.40 -20.63
CA VAL A 286 3.66 11.15 -20.17
C VAL A 286 2.77 9.96 -20.48
N CYS A 287 1.46 10.04 -20.24
CA CYS A 287 0.52 8.97 -20.60
C CYS A 287 0.50 8.70 -22.12
N ALA A 288 0.51 9.74 -22.95
CA ALA A 288 0.57 9.61 -24.40
C ALA A 288 1.89 8.97 -24.86
N LEU A 289 3.03 9.41 -24.33
CA LEU A 289 4.35 8.85 -24.60
C LEU A 289 4.46 7.39 -24.15
N ALA A 290 3.84 7.01 -23.05
CA ALA A 290 3.83 5.63 -22.55
C ALA A 290 3.13 4.65 -23.51
N GLN A 291 2.25 5.13 -24.42
CA GLN A 291 1.63 4.31 -25.47
C GLN A 291 2.62 3.95 -26.60
N VAL A 292 3.73 4.71 -26.75
CA VAL A 292 4.73 4.49 -27.77
C VAL A 292 5.85 3.60 -27.22
N PRO A 293 6.06 2.37 -27.75
CA PRO A 293 7.02 1.41 -27.18
C PRO A 293 8.46 1.92 -27.10
N SER A 294 8.91 2.73 -28.07
CA SER A 294 10.26 3.33 -28.06
C SER A 294 10.42 4.41 -26.99
N ALA A 295 9.41 5.28 -26.84
CA ALA A 295 9.40 6.32 -25.81
C ALA A 295 9.32 5.70 -24.39
N ARG A 296 8.52 4.66 -24.23
CA ARG A 296 8.43 3.93 -22.95
C ARG A 296 9.77 3.30 -22.58
N ARG A 297 10.45 2.61 -23.51
CA ARG A 297 11.80 2.05 -23.27
C ARG A 297 12.81 3.13 -22.89
N TRP A 298 12.77 4.28 -23.54
CA TRP A 298 13.63 5.40 -23.24
C TRP A 298 13.36 6.00 -21.85
N LEU A 299 12.09 6.14 -21.46
CA LEU A 299 11.70 6.59 -20.12
C LEU A 299 12.12 5.57 -19.04
N SER A 300 11.85 4.29 -19.27
CA SER A 300 12.20 3.20 -18.33
C SER A 300 13.72 3.03 -18.19
N GLY A 301 14.52 3.23 -19.25
CA GLY A 301 15.97 3.11 -19.24
C GLY A 301 16.70 4.22 -18.48
N ARG A 302 15.99 5.29 -18.09
CA ARG A 302 16.51 6.35 -17.21
C ARG A 302 16.22 6.12 -15.73
N LEU A 303 15.44 5.10 -15.43
CA LEU A 303 15.10 4.66 -14.08
C LEU A 303 15.97 3.44 -13.78
N GLU A 304 17.11 3.65 -13.15
CA GLU A 304 17.91 2.52 -12.70
C GLU A 304 17.19 1.80 -11.55
N PRO A 305 16.84 0.51 -11.71
CA PRO A 305 16.24 -0.26 -10.64
C PRO A 305 17.25 -0.41 -9.50
N GLY A 306 16.90 0.05 -8.31
CA GLY A 306 17.71 -0.13 -7.12
C GLY A 306 18.39 1.13 -6.58
N ASP A 307 18.37 2.26 -7.33
CA ASP A 307 18.83 3.54 -6.83
C ASP A 307 17.68 4.36 -6.24
N GLY A 308 17.95 4.95 -5.09
CA GLY A 308 17.03 5.86 -4.40
C GLY A 308 17.70 7.19 -4.07
N PRO A 309 16.93 8.19 -3.63
CA PRO A 309 17.47 9.48 -3.21
C PRO A 309 18.38 9.32 -1.99
N SER A 310 19.37 10.23 -1.87
CA SER A 310 20.28 10.22 -0.72
C SER A 310 19.51 10.37 0.61
N PRO A 311 20.08 9.90 1.74
CA PRO A 311 19.49 10.04 3.06
C PRO A 311 19.14 11.50 3.40
N GLU A 312 19.99 12.46 3.02
CA GLU A 312 19.78 13.90 3.28
C GLU A 312 18.59 14.44 2.50
N ARG A 313 18.35 13.95 1.28
CA ARG A 313 17.18 14.32 0.48
C ARG A 313 15.90 13.73 1.08
N ARG A 314 15.94 12.46 1.50
CA ARG A 314 14.80 11.81 2.17
C ARG A 314 14.45 12.52 3.48
N ALA A 315 15.46 12.85 4.31
CA ALA A 315 15.25 13.57 5.58
C ALA A 315 14.58 14.96 5.43
N ARG A 316 14.65 15.58 4.24
CA ARG A 316 13.97 16.86 3.93
C ARG A 316 12.62 16.67 3.27
N SER A 317 12.28 15.45 2.89
CA SER A 317 11.02 15.13 2.25
C SER A 317 9.89 15.05 3.28
N TRP A 318 8.70 15.38 2.83
CA TRP A 318 7.50 15.29 3.66
C TRP A 318 6.26 15.03 2.80
N PHE A 319 5.23 14.50 3.42
CA PHE A 319 3.90 14.45 2.84
C PHE A 319 2.84 14.96 3.81
N LYS A 320 1.72 15.42 3.26
CA LYS A 320 0.48 15.77 3.95
C LYS A 320 -0.71 15.37 3.11
N VAL A 321 -1.65 14.68 3.72
CA VAL A 321 -2.94 14.36 3.12
C VAL A 321 -4.02 14.98 3.98
N ARG A 322 -4.78 15.94 3.43
CA ARG A 322 -5.92 16.56 4.10
C ARG A 322 -7.21 15.97 3.57
N PHE A 323 -8.09 15.63 4.47
CA PHE A 323 -9.42 15.14 4.17
C PHE A 323 -10.44 16.18 4.60
N VAL A 324 -11.16 16.73 3.62
CA VAL A 324 -12.32 17.59 3.86
C VAL A 324 -13.54 16.69 3.85
N ALA A 325 -14.19 16.55 5.01
CA ALA A 325 -15.25 15.58 5.19
C ALA A 325 -16.55 16.24 5.68
N SER A 326 -17.69 15.67 5.26
CA SER A 326 -19.01 16.09 5.72
C SER A 326 -19.94 14.90 5.85
N GLY A 327 -20.79 14.92 6.90
CA GLY A 327 -21.83 13.94 7.17
C GLY A 327 -22.73 14.37 8.32
N GLY A 328 -24.06 14.19 8.21
CA GLY A 328 -25.01 14.49 9.26
C GLY A 328 -25.00 15.96 9.75
N GLY A 329 -24.74 16.93 8.86
CA GLY A 329 -24.59 18.34 9.22
C GLY A 329 -23.23 18.74 9.79
N THR A 330 -22.39 17.77 10.16
CA THR A 330 -21.02 17.97 10.63
C THR A 330 -20.06 18.13 9.45
N ARG A 331 -19.13 19.10 9.56
CA ARG A 331 -18.01 19.28 8.64
C ARG A 331 -16.72 19.35 9.42
N LEU A 332 -15.68 18.65 8.96
CA LEU A 332 -14.39 18.63 9.62
C LEU A 332 -13.25 18.46 8.60
N ILE A 333 -12.04 18.81 9.01
CA ILE A 333 -10.82 18.59 8.24
C ILE A 333 -9.88 17.78 9.11
N THR A 334 -9.37 16.69 8.56
CA THR A 334 -8.30 15.92 9.18
C THR A 334 -7.04 15.96 8.32
N GLU A 335 -5.90 15.67 8.91
CA GLU A 335 -4.61 15.60 8.21
C GLU A 335 -3.87 14.33 8.64
N VAL A 336 -3.33 13.60 7.67
CA VAL A 336 -2.29 12.59 7.87
C VAL A 336 -1.00 13.15 7.32
N SER A 337 0.10 13.10 8.11
CA SER A 337 1.38 13.66 7.67
C SER A 337 2.58 12.88 8.20
N GLY A 338 3.69 12.93 7.47
CA GLY A 338 4.94 12.25 7.80
C GLY A 338 6.11 12.75 6.96
N GLY A 339 7.20 12.01 7.01
CA GLY A 339 8.46 12.26 6.31
C GLY A 339 8.43 11.89 4.83
N ASP A 340 9.47 11.21 4.35
CA ASP A 340 9.63 10.81 2.96
C ASP A 340 8.61 9.75 2.53
N PRO A 341 7.63 10.09 1.68
CA PRO A 341 6.58 9.13 1.28
C PRO A 341 7.10 8.05 0.34
N GLY A 342 8.15 8.35 -0.43
CA GLY A 342 8.62 7.48 -1.50
C GLY A 342 9.36 6.24 -1.00
N TYR A 343 10.00 6.32 0.14
CA TYR A 343 10.89 5.25 0.63
C TYR A 343 10.81 5.04 2.14
N ASP A 344 11.20 6.02 2.97
CA ASP A 344 11.33 5.81 4.42
C ASP A 344 9.96 5.54 5.07
N GLU A 345 8.95 6.38 4.79
CA GLU A 345 7.61 6.16 5.34
C GLU A 345 6.88 4.97 4.69
N THR A 346 7.16 4.69 3.41
CA THR A 346 6.65 3.49 2.74
C THR A 346 7.22 2.22 3.37
N ALA A 347 8.53 2.17 3.64
CA ALA A 347 9.16 1.03 4.31
C ALA A 347 8.63 0.84 5.75
N LYS A 348 8.42 1.94 6.48
CA LYS A 348 7.77 1.96 7.79
C LYS A 348 6.35 1.42 7.74
N MET A 349 5.50 1.94 6.84
CA MET A 349 4.11 1.50 6.69
C MET A 349 4.03 0.00 6.37
N LEU A 350 4.90 -0.49 5.49
CA LEU A 350 4.97 -1.92 5.15
C LEU A 350 5.37 -2.77 6.35
N ALA A 351 6.41 -2.35 7.09
CA ALA A 351 6.90 -3.06 8.26
C ALA A 351 5.83 -3.09 9.37
N GLU A 352 5.21 -1.94 9.68
CA GLU A 352 4.16 -1.85 10.70
C GLU A 352 2.90 -2.63 10.31
N SER A 353 2.56 -2.69 9.01
CA SER A 353 1.48 -3.56 8.53
C SER A 353 1.79 -5.04 8.78
N ALA A 354 3.03 -5.45 8.56
CA ALA A 354 3.45 -6.82 8.83
C ALA A 354 3.46 -7.15 10.33
N LEU A 355 3.98 -6.23 11.15
CA LEU A 355 3.99 -6.35 12.61
C LEU A 355 2.56 -6.40 13.17
N SER A 356 1.67 -5.56 12.65
CA SER A 356 0.26 -5.56 13.04
C SER A 356 -0.41 -6.90 12.73
N LEU A 357 -0.23 -7.44 11.50
CA LEU A 357 -0.77 -8.75 11.13
C LEU A 357 -0.23 -9.89 11.98
N ALA A 358 1.02 -9.80 12.45
CA ALA A 358 1.66 -10.86 13.22
C ALA A 358 1.32 -10.83 14.71
N PHE A 359 1.17 -9.64 15.31
CA PHE A 359 1.21 -9.50 16.76
C PHE A 359 0.01 -8.80 17.39
N ASP A 360 -0.81 -8.06 16.61
CA ASP A 360 -1.96 -7.35 17.17
C ASP A 360 -3.21 -8.23 17.23
N ASP A 361 -4.12 -7.89 18.12
CA ASP A 361 -5.47 -8.43 18.16
C ASP A 361 -6.30 -7.73 17.06
N LEU A 362 -6.62 -8.47 16.01
CA LEU A 362 -7.23 -7.95 14.80
C LEU A 362 -8.59 -8.57 14.52
N PRO A 363 -9.47 -7.85 13.80
CA PRO A 363 -10.73 -8.44 13.34
C PRO A 363 -10.51 -9.74 12.55
N GLU A 364 -11.42 -10.69 12.73
CA GLU A 364 -11.42 -11.92 11.92
C GLU A 364 -11.76 -11.59 10.47
N THR A 365 -10.74 -11.59 9.64
CA THR A 365 -10.84 -11.32 8.20
C THR A 365 -10.04 -12.34 7.40
N ALA A 366 -10.46 -12.60 6.17
CA ALA A 366 -9.77 -13.48 5.23
C ALA A 366 -10.07 -13.06 3.79
N GLY A 367 -9.22 -13.46 2.86
CA GLY A 367 -9.30 -13.06 1.46
C GLY A 367 -8.47 -11.81 1.18
N GLN A 368 -8.71 -11.19 0.04
CA GLN A 368 -8.04 -9.93 -0.31
C GLN A 368 -8.74 -8.75 0.34
N VAL A 369 -8.14 -8.24 1.39
CA VAL A 369 -8.65 -7.16 2.25
C VAL A 369 -7.76 -5.93 2.18
N THR A 370 -8.31 -4.78 2.57
CA THR A 370 -7.56 -3.51 2.65
C THR A 370 -6.92 -3.34 4.03
N THR A 371 -6.01 -2.38 4.17
CA THR A 371 -5.37 -2.06 5.45
C THR A 371 -6.38 -1.65 6.52
N ALA A 372 -7.38 -0.85 6.17
CA ALA A 372 -8.43 -0.43 7.09
C ALA A 372 -9.33 -1.59 7.54
N VAL A 373 -9.58 -2.58 6.67
CA VAL A 373 -10.39 -3.75 6.98
C VAL A 373 -9.63 -4.77 7.80
N ALA A 374 -8.37 -5.05 7.43
CA ALA A 374 -7.56 -6.06 8.10
C ALA A 374 -7.05 -5.62 9.48
N MET A 375 -6.64 -4.36 9.60
CA MET A 375 -5.84 -3.88 10.74
C MET A 375 -6.43 -2.61 11.40
N GLY A 376 -7.10 -1.76 10.64
CA GLY A 376 -7.86 -0.61 11.13
C GLY A 376 -7.13 0.24 12.17
N ASP A 377 -7.71 0.30 13.38
CA ASP A 377 -7.20 1.16 14.46
C ASP A 377 -5.87 0.65 15.04
N ALA A 378 -5.63 -0.66 15.03
CA ALA A 378 -4.36 -1.23 15.48
C ALA A 378 -3.19 -0.69 14.63
N LEU A 379 -3.29 -0.76 13.30
CA LEU A 379 -2.26 -0.19 12.43
C LEU A 379 -2.19 1.34 12.54
N THR A 380 -3.32 2.03 12.72
CA THR A 380 -3.31 3.50 12.93
C THR A 380 -2.50 3.87 14.16
N SER A 381 -2.70 3.16 15.28
CA SER A 381 -1.97 3.39 16.53
C SER A 381 -0.47 3.13 16.37
N ARG A 382 -0.09 2.01 15.73
CA ARG A 382 1.31 1.71 15.42
C ARG A 382 1.97 2.80 14.60
N LEU A 383 1.31 3.29 13.56
CA LEU A 383 1.83 4.34 12.71
C LEU A 383 1.98 5.68 13.46
N GLN A 384 1.07 5.98 14.40
CA GLN A 384 1.18 7.16 15.26
C GLN A 384 2.39 7.04 16.20
N GLU A 385 2.59 5.89 16.83
CA GLU A 385 3.77 5.59 17.66
C GLU A 385 5.06 5.67 16.83
N ALA A 386 5.02 5.25 15.58
CA ALA A 386 6.11 5.34 14.62
C ALA A 386 6.32 6.75 14.03
N GLY A 387 5.54 7.77 14.47
CA GLY A 387 5.71 9.18 14.13
C GLY A 387 4.90 9.69 12.94
N ILE A 388 4.01 8.89 12.34
CA ILE A 388 3.03 9.38 11.37
C ILE A 388 1.88 10.03 12.14
N ARG A 389 1.55 11.26 11.78
CA ARG A 389 0.54 12.04 12.52
C ARG A 389 -0.83 11.89 11.87
N PHE A 390 -1.83 11.58 12.70
CA PHE A 390 -3.25 11.64 12.36
C PHE A 390 -3.91 12.66 13.31
N GLY A 391 -4.61 13.64 12.77
CA GLY A 391 -5.20 14.67 13.62
C GLY A 391 -6.26 15.50 12.93
N VAL A 392 -7.08 16.18 13.74
CA VAL A 392 -8.03 17.20 13.28
C VAL A 392 -7.28 18.51 13.05
N VAL A 393 -7.51 19.11 11.91
CA VAL A 393 -6.97 20.45 11.62
C VAL A 393 -7.92 21.46 12.24
N GLN A 394 -7.44 22.18 13.26
CA GLN A 394 -8.15 23.35 13.79
C GLN A 394 -7.97 24.51 12.83
N GLU A 395 -9.06 25.21 12.47
CA GLU A 395 -9.03 26.43 11.66
C GLU A 395 -8.46 27.62 12.42
#